data_1da4133876034c21d30d0247a0e843b4
#
_entry.id   1da4133876034c21d30d0247a0e843b4
#
_cell.length_a   1.000
_cell.length_b   1.000
_cell.length_c   1.000
_cell.angle_alpha   90.00
_cell.angle_beta   90.00
_cell.angle_gamma   90.00
#
_symmetry.space_group_name_H-M   'P 1'
#
loop_
_entity.id
_entity.type
_entity.pdbx_description
1 polymer ?
#
loop_
_entity_poly.entity_id
_entity_poly.type
_entity_poly.pdbx_seq_one_letter_code
_entity_poly.pdbx_strand_id
1 'polypeptide(L)'
;MLDVDPAYVIFTSGSTGDPKGIVVSHRAVIDFTDWYVEAVDVREEDRAGNQAPFFFDLSVKDIYPALKTGASVDILPQKCFSFPMLLVQRLEEQHINSLNWATSAFHLVANSGVLQKHPPKTVRKVRIGGEALQARQLNLWRKALPEAEFVNLYGPTEVTVDCCYFPIHREFADTEPIPIGVACENMQVILLREDGTPARPGEPGEICVRGSGLAQGYYGDWDKTAAAFPQSPMNPWYSDRMYRTGDIAVENERGELVFRSRKDGQIKHAGYRIELGEIETALSSLSEIQEAICLFDPGRDKIICVYAGEMDSKTLAVSLRGILPRYMLPNIYRQKQQLPHNANGKIDRKALRQEYDAEHNGL
;
A
#
# COMPACT_ATOMS: atom_id res chain seq x y z
N MET A 1 2.24 -28.20 -15.52
CA MET A 1 2.10 -27.03 -14.62
C MET A 1 1.56 -27.54 -13.31
N LEU A 2 2.26 -27.24 -12.20
CA LEU A 2 1.83 -27.59 -10.86
C LEU A 2 1.25 -26.35 -10.19
N ASP A 3 0.43 -26.53 -9.17
CA ASP A 3 -0.13 -25.42 -8.40
C ASP A 3 0.94 -24.62 -7.60
N VAL A 4 2.09 -25.24 -7.35
CA VAL A 4 3.27 -24.61 -6.75
C VAL A 4 4.15 -23.87 -7.78
N ASP A 5 3.91 -24.02 -9.09
CA ASP A 5 4.64 -23.25 -10.09
C ASP A 5 4.28 -21.75 -9.96
N PRO A 6 5.18 -20.83 -10.36
CA PRO A 6 4.88 -19.40 -10.36
C PRO A 6 3.71 -19.06 -11.29
N ALA A 7 2.71 -18.35 -10.79
CA ALA A 7 1.66 -17.73 -11.58
C ALA A 7 2.13 -16.40 -12.15
N TYR A 8 2.83 -15.62 -11.34
CA TYR A 8 3.43 -14.36 -11.77
C TYR A 8 4.65 -13.98 -10.91
N VAL A 9 5.46 -13.06 -11.44
CA VAL A 9 6.52 -12.35 -10.71
C VAL A 9 6.26 -10.85 -10.88
N ILE A 10 6.00 -10.15 -9.77
CA ILE A 10 5.80 -8.71 -9.76
C ILE A 10 6.99 -8.06 -9.08
N PHE A 11 7.55 -7.02 -9.71
CA PHE A 11 8.68 -6.26 -9.19
C PHE A 11 8.22 -5.07 -8.38
N THR A 12 8.81 -4.90 -7.19
CA THR A 12 8.59 -3.75 -6.32
C THR A 12 9.92 -3.11 -5.97
N SER A 13 9.90 -1.85 -5.50
CA SER A 13 11.11 -1.17 -5.02
C SER A 13 11.80 -1.98 -3.92
N GLY A 14 13.13 -1.97 -3.95
CA GLY A 14 13.97 -2.68 -2.99
C GLY A 14 14.78 -1.72 -2.11
N SER A 15 14.96 -2.04 -0.83
CA SER A 15 15.73 -1.22 0.12
C SER A 15 17.21 -1.03 -0.27
N THR A 16 17.73 -1.84 -1.17
CA THR A 16 19.12 -1.78 -1.69
C THR A 16 19.25 -1.00 -3.00
N GLY A 17 18.14 -0.44 -3.54
CA GLY A 17 18.11 0.28 -4.81
C GLY A 17 17.73 -0.60 -6.01
N ASP A 18 17.91 -1.92 -5.94
CA ASP A 18 17.49 -2.83 -7.00
C ASP A 18 16.05 -3.34 -6.75
N PRO A 19 15.17 -3.34 -7.77
CA PRO A 19 13.84 -3.88 -7.66
C PRO A 19 13.86 -5.37 -7.28
N LYS A 20 12.98 -5.78 -6.37
CA LYS A 20 12.80 -7.17 -5.95
C LYS A 20 11.61 -7.81 -6.65
N GLY A 21 11.80 -8.93 -7.32
CA GLY A 21 10.75 -9.72 -7.96
C GLY A 21 10.10 -10.66 -6.95
N ILE A 22 8.82 -10.47 -6.66
CA ILE A 22 8.05 -11.31 -5.74
C ILE A 22 7.41 -12.44 -6.52
N VAL A 23 7.74 -13.68 -6.18
CA VAL A 23 7.28 -14.90 -6.86
C VAL A 23 6.03 -15.42 -6.19
N VAL A 24 4.89 -15.34 -6.88
CA VAL A 24 3.60 -15.83 -6.37
C VAL A 24 3.17 -17.07 -7.13
N SER A 25 2.78 -18.13 -6.41
CA SER A 25 2.37 -19.41 -6.99
C SER A 25 0.91 -19.41 -7.46
N HIS A 26 0.58 -20.34 -8.36
CA HIS A 26 -0.82 -20.61 -8.74
C HIS A 26 -1.68 -20.97 -7.54
N ARG A 27 -1.16 -21.75 -6.58
CA ARG A 27 -1.88 -22.12 -5.35
C ARG A 27 -2.28 -20.88 -4.55
N ALA A 28 -1.36 -19.93 -4.35
CA ALA A 28 -1.63 -18.71 -3.60
C ALA A 28 -2.68 -17.83 -4.31
N VAL A 29 -2.63 -17.72 -5.65
CA VAL A 29 -3.63 -16.98 -6.43
C VAL A 29 -5.01 -17.66 -6.38
N ILE A 30 -5.07 -18.99 -6.46
CA ILE A 30 -6.34 -19.74 -6.37
C ILE A 30 -6.96 -19.55 -4.99
N ASP A 31 -6.19 -19.77 -3.92
CA ASP A 31 -6.66 -19.61 -2.55
C ASP A 31 -7.18 -18.18 -2.28
N PHE A 32 -6.39 -17.17 -2.67
CA PHE A 32 -6.81 -15.77 -2.61
C PHE A 32 -8.11 -15.52 -3.36
N THR A 33 -8.22 -16.03 -4.59
CA THR A 33 -9.40 -15.82 -5.45
C THR A 33 -10.64 -16.48 -4.85
N ASP A 34 -10.49 -17.68 -4.29
CA ASP A 34 -11.57 -18.43 -3.65
C ASP A 34 -12.13 -17.66 -2.46
N TRP A 35 -11.24 -17.26 -1.54
CA TRP A 35 -11.61 -16.41 -0.42
C TRP A 35 -12.25 -15.09 -0.88
N TYR A 36 -11.61 -14.39 -1.83
CA TYR A 36 -12.03 -13.04 -2.23
C TYR A 36 -13.44 -13.05 -2.84
N VAL A 37 -13.74 -14.03 -3.70
CA VAL A 37 -15.07 -14.16 -4.34
C VAL A 37 -16.16 -14.30 -3.29
N GLU A 38 -15.93 -15.09 -2.24
CA GLU A 38 -16.90 -15.33 -1.18
C GLU A 38 -16.98 -14.13 -0.19
N ALA A 39 -15.84 -13.63 0.26
CA ALA A 39 -15.78 -12.59 1.29
C ALA A 39 -16.32 -11.23 0.84
N VAL A 40 -16.21 -10.91 -0.45
CA VAL A 40 -16.70 -9.64 -1.02
C VAL A 40 -17.82 -9.84 -2.05
N ASP A 41 -18.43 -11.03 -2.09
CA ASP A 41 -19.60 -11.38 -2.89
C ASP A 41 -19.45 -10.99 -4.37
N VAL A 42 -18.42 -11.53 -5.06
CA VAL A 42 -18.27 -11.31 -6.51
C VAL A 42 -19.21 -12.25 -7.27
N ARG A 43 -20.03 -11.71 -8.16
CA ARG A 43 -21.05 -12.44 -8.93
C ARG A 43 -20.85 -12.29 -10.43
N GLU A 44 -21.47 -13.17 -11.21
CA GLU A 44 -21.44 -13.15 -12.67
C GLU A 44 -21.93 -11.83 -13.27
N GLU A 45 -22.97 -11.23 -12.66
CA GLU A 45 -23.51 -9.94 -13.09
C GLU A 45 -22.66 -8.73 -12.74
N ASP A 46 -21.59 -8.88 -11.94
CA ASP A 46 -20.73 -7.76 -11.57
C ASP A 46 -19.90 -7.29 -12.79
N ARG A 47 -19.75 -5.98 -12.85
CA ARG A 47 -18.86 -5.30 -13.76
C ARG A 47 -17.84 -4.47 -12.99
N ALA A 48 -16.62 -4.99 -12.91
CA ALA A 48 -15.54 -4.36 -12.18
C ALA A 48 -14.89 -3.24 -13.01
N GLY A 49 -14.71 -2.06 -12.43
CA GLY A 49 -13.93 -0.95 -13.00
C GLY A 49 -12.48 -1.06 -12.57
N ASN A 50 -11.64 -1.72 -13.37
CA ASN A 50 -10.22 -1.88 -13.08
C ASN A 50 -9.46 -0.55 -13.16
N GLN A 51 -8.80 -0.17 -12.07
CA GLN A 51 -7.97 1.03 -11.97
C GLN A 51 -6.48 0.69 -12.00
N ALA A 52 -6.08 -0.43 -11.39
CA ALA A 52 -4.70 -0.79 -11.21
C ALA A 52 -4.08 -1.29 -12.53
N PRO A 53 -2.88 -0.82 -12.91
CA PRO A 53 -2.14 -1.42 -14.01
C PRO A 53 -1.86 -2.92 -13.76
N PHE A 54 -1.76 -3.72 -14.82
CA PHE A 54 -1.57 -5.17 -14.68
C PHE A 54 -0.21 -5.59 -14.11
N PHE A 55 0.74 -4.67 -14.02
CA PHE A 55 2.01 -4.90 -13.32
C PHE A 55 1.94 -4.60 -11.81
N PHE A 56 0.75 -4.26 -11.28
CA PHE A 56 0.44 -4.24 -9.85
C PHE A 56 -0.45 -5.40 -9.47
N ASP A 57 -0.20 -5.98 -8.30
CA ASP A 57 -0.97 -7.11 -7.75
C ASP A 57 -2.43 -6.74 -7.42
N LEU A 58 -2.75 -5.47 -7.21
CA LEU A 58 -4.13 -5.03 -7.07
C LEU A 58 -5.01 -5.44 -8.26
N SER A 59 -4.45 -5.58 -9.48
CA SER A 59 -5.19 -6.02 -10.65
C SER A 59 -5.67 -7.48 -10.56
N VAL A 60 -5.03 -8.29 -9.74
CA VAL A 60 -5.42 -9.68 -9.44
C VAL A 60 -6.86 -9.74 -8.94
N LYS A 61 -7.29 -8.75 -8.13
CA LYS A 61 -8.65 -8.64 -7.58
C LYS A 61 -9.75 -8.43 -8.62
N ASP A 62 -9.40 -7.94 -9.80
CA ASP A 62 -10.35 -7.77 -10.90
C ASP A 62 -10.28 -8.96 -11.86
N ILE A 63 -9.08 -9.42 -12.21
CA ILE A 63 -8.86 -10.40 -13.28
C ILE A 63 -9.32 -11.81 -12.86
N TYR A 64 -8.76 -12.35 -11.75
CA TYR A 64 -9.01 -13.76 -11.41
C TYR A 64 -10.41 -14.01 -10.85
N PRO A 65 -11.00 -13.13 -10.00
CA PRO A 65 -12.39 -13.28 -9.62
C PRO A 65 -13.36 -13.22 -10.81
N ALA A 66 -13.12 -12.33 -11.78
CA ALA A 66 -13.95 -12.29 -12.98
C ALA A 66 -13.84 -13.57 -13.82
N LEU A 67 -12.62 -14.13 -13.98
CA LEU A 67 -12.41 -15.41 -14.66
C LEU A 67 -13.12 -16.57 -13.94
N LYS A 68 -13.16 -16.54 -12.61
CA LYS A 68 -13.80 -17.58 -11.79
C LYS A 68 -15.33 -17.50 -11.84
N THR A 69 -15.89 -16.30 -11.79
CA THR A 69 -17.34 -16.10 -11.62
C THR A 69 -18.09 -15.84 -12.95
N GLY A 70 -17.37 -15.49 -14.03
CA GLY A 70 -17.99 -15.00 -15.27
C GLY A 70 -18.29 -13.49 -15.25
N ALA A 71 -17.91 -12.77 -14.19
CA ALA A 71 -18.02 -11.32 -14.12
C ALA A 71 -17.22 -10.63 -15.24
N SER A 72 -17.52 -9.36 -15.49
CA SER A 72 -16.82 -8.58 -16.51
C SER A 72 -15.90 -7.54 -15.89
N VAL A 73 -14.84 -7.17 -16.63
CA VAL A 73 -13.86 -6.15 -16.22
C VAL A 73 -13.78 -5.07 -17.29
N ASP A 74 -14.06 -3.83 -16.92
CA ASP A 74 -13.81 -2.64 -17.74
C ASP A 74 -12.48 -2.02 -17.32
N ILE A 75 -11.53 -1.93 -18.24
CA ILE A 75 -10.23 -1.30 -18.01
C ILE A 75 -10.42 0.21 -18.10
N LEU A 76 -10.38 0.89 -16.95
CA LEU A 76 -10.54 2.33 -16.87
C LEU A 76 -9.33 3.06 -17.44
N PRO A 77 -9.48 3.91 -18.47
CA PRO A 77 -8.38 4.69 -19.01
C PRO A 77 -7.76 5.61 -17.95
N GLN A 78 -6.44 5.62 -17.83
CA GLN A 78 -5.73 6.45 -16.84
C GLN A 78 -6.11 7.93 -16.90
N LYS A 79 -6.41 8.46 -18.11
CA LYS A 79 -6.87 9.83 -18.30
C LYS A 79 -8.16 10.16 -17.52
N CYS A 80 -9.02 9.18 -17.24
CA CYS A 80 -10.25 9.40 -16.48
C CYS A 80 -9.96 9.85 -15.05
N PHE A 81 -8.88 9.39 -14.43
CA PHE A 81 -8.47 9.82 -13.09
C PHE A 81 -7.95 11.25 -13.04
N SER A 82 -7.43 11.78 -14.16
CA SER A 82 -7.08 13.21 -14.28
C SER A 82 -8.31 14.10 -14.45
N PHE A 83 -9.44 13.53 -14.85
CA PHE A 83 -10.70 14.25 -15.09
C PHE A 83 -11.86 13.50 -14.40
N PRO A 84 -12.09 13.70 -13.10
CA PRO A 84 -13.05 12.92 -12.30
C PRO A 84 -14.47 12.90 -12.86
N MET A 85 -14.88 13.94 -13.58
CA MET A 85 -16.18 13.98 -14.26
C MET A 85 -16.28 12.93 -15.38
N LEU A 86 -15.21 12.77 -16.18
CA LEU A 86 -15.17 11.70 -17.21
C LEU A 86 -15.16 10.31 -16.59
N LEU A 87 -14.52 10.17 -15.42
CA LEU A 87 -14.52 8.90 -14.69
C LEU A 87 -15.95 8.53 -14.27
N VAL A 88 -16.68 9.43 -13.62
CA VAL A 88 -18.06 9.19 -13.21
C VAL A 88 -18.96 8.88 -14.40
N GLN A 89 -18.85 9.63 -15.49
CA GLN A 89 -19.59 9.34 -16.74
C GLN A 89 -19.28 7.93 -17.26
N ARG A 90 -18.01 7.53 -17.27
CA ARG A 90 -17.61 6.19 -17.70
C ARG A 90 -18.20 5.10 -16.80
N LEU A 91 -18.19 5.30 -15.46
CA LEU A 91 -18.80 4.36 -14.51
C LEU A 91 -20.29 4.15 -14.80
N GLU A 92 -21.02 5.23 -15.04
CA GLU A 92 -22.45 5.19 -15.36
C GLU A 92 -22.73 4.57 -16.74
N GLU A 93 -22.07 5.04 -17.80
CA GLU A 93 -22.27 4.57 -19.17
C GLU A 93 -21.95 3.10 -19.36
N GLN A 94 -20.95 2.60 -18.66
CA GLN A 94 -20.57 1.20 -18.70
C GLN A 94 -21.23 0.34 -17.62
N HIS A 95 -22.16 0.91 -16.86
CA HIS A 95 -22.88 0.25 -15.76
C HIS A 95 -21.93 -0.47 -14.79
N ILE A 96 -20.79 0.16 -14.47
CA ILE A 96 -19.82 -0.38 -13.52
C ILE A 96 -20.43 -0.34 -12.12
N ASN A 97 -20.49 -1.50 -11.46
CA ASN A 97 -21.08 -1.65 -10.13
C ASN A 97 -20.09 -2.04 -9.06
N SER A 98 -18.85 -2.40 -9.43
CA SER A 98 -17.81 -2.86 -8.51
C SER A 98 -16.49 -2.11 -8.75
N LEU A 99 -15.89 -1.59 -7.68
CA LEU A 99 -14.61 -0.88 -7.73
C LEU A 99 -13.60 -1.56 -6.80
N ASN A 100 -12.40 -1.89 -7.33
CA ASN A 100 -11.27 -2.42 -6.58
C ASN A 100 -10.08 -1.48 -6.77
N TRP A 101 -10.03 -0.42 -5.99
CA TRP A 101 -9.13 0.70 -6.26
C TRP A 101 -8.06 0.86 -5.19
N ALA A 102 -6.92 1.36 -5.63
CA ALA A 102 -5.91 1.91 -4.73
C ALA A 102 -6.52 3.07 -3.92
N THR A 103 -6.15 3.17 -2.65
CA THR A 103 -6.62 4.22 -1.74
C THR A 103 -6.37 5.62 -2.29
N SER A 104 -5.24 5.85 -2.96
CA SER A 104 -4.91 7.13 -3.62
C SER A 104 -5.91 7.53 -4.70
N ALA A 105 -6.34 6.59 -5.55
CA ALA A 105 -7.36 6.85 -6.58
C ALA A 105 -8.74 7.14 -5.94
N PHE A 106 -9.09 6.39 -4.90
CA PHE A 106 -10.31 6.61 -4.13
C PHE A 106 -10.34 8.02 -3.47
N HIS A 107 -9.22 8.44 -2.84
CA HIS A 107 -9.06 9.76 -2.23
C HIS A 107 -9.10 10.88 -3.28
N LEU A 108 -8.46 10.70 -4.44
CA LEU A 108 -8.47 11.68 -5.53
C LEU A 108 -9.90 12.02 -5.95
N VAL A 109 -10.73 11.01 -6.17
CA VAL A 109 -12.13 11.21 -6.56
C VAL A 109 -12.92 11.89 -5.45
N ALA A 110 -12.76 11.46 -4.19
CA ALA A 110 -13.42 12.08 -3.03
C ALA A 110 -13.08 13.57 -2.91
N ASN A 111 -11.79 13.91 -3.05
CA ASN A 111 -11.29 15.28 -2.89
C ASN A 111 -11.64 16.21 -4.09
N SER A 112 -12.00 15.65 -5.24
CA SER A 112 -12.34 16.43 -6.44
C SER A 112 -13.68 17.19 -6.34
N GLY A 113 -14.53 16.81 -5.39
CA GLY A 113 -15.89 17.37 -5.25
C GLY A 113 -16.90 16.81 -6.26
N VAL A 114 -16.53 15.87 -7.12
CA VAL A 114 -17.44 15.30 -8.12
C VAL A 114 -18.58 14.50 -7.49
N LEU A 115 -18.30 13.80 -6.39
CA LEU A 115 -19.27 12.93 -5.73
C LEU A 115 -20.51 13.67 -5.21
N GLN A 116 -20.36 14.93 -4.76
CA GLN A 116 -21.46 15.72 -4.23
C GLN A 116 -22.43 16.17 -5.33
N LYS A 117 -21.94 16.32 -6.57
CA LYS A 117 -22.73 16.82 -7.70
C LYS A 117 -23.22 15.70 -8.61
N HIS A 118 -22.37 14.70 -8.80
CA HIS A 118 -22.56 13.61 -9.75
C HIS A 118 -22.11 12.27 -9.14
N PRO A 119 -22.85 11.71 -8.15
CA PRO A 119 -22.50 10.41 -7.58
C PRO A 119 -22.68 9.30 -8.63
N PRO A 120 -21.73 8.35 -8.75
CA PRO A 120 -21.86 7.21 -9.66
C PRO A 120 -22.87 6.17 -9.13
N LYS A 121 -24.14 6.35 -9.44
CA LYS A 121 -25.26 5.59 -8.85
C LYS A 121 -25.30 4.11 -9.24
N THR A 122 -24.53 3.70 -10.23
CA THR A 122 -24.38 2.28 -10.62
C THR A 122 -23.53 1.51 -9.63
N VAL A 123 -22.59 2.17 -8.94
CA VAL A 123 -21.66 1.55 -8.02
C VAL A 123 -22.38 1.05 -6.76
N ARG A 124 -22.15 -0.23 -6.42
CA ARG A 124 -22.72 -0.91 -5.25
C ARG A 124 -21.65 -1.50 -4.34
N LYS A 125 -20.47 -1.83 -4.87
CA LYS A 125 -19.41 -2.55 -4.19
C LYS A 125 -18.10 -1.78 -4.34
N VAL A 126 -17.48 -1.37 -3.22
CA VAL A 126 -16.24 -0.57 -3.21
C VAL A 126 -15.23 -1.23 -2.29
N ARG A 127 -14.12 -1.70 -2.87
CA ARG A 127 -13.00 -2.32 -2.17
C ARG A 127 -11.79 -1.43 -2.34
N ILE A 128 -11.18 -1.08 -1.21
CA ILE A 128 -10.12 -0.09 -1.14
C ILE A 128 -8.92 -0.73 -0.45
N GLY A 129 -7.73 -0.57 -1.02
CA GLY A 129 -6.53 -1.11 -0.41
C GLY A 129 -5.26 -0.45 -0.92
N GLY A 130 -4.13 -0.87 -0.36
CA GLY A 130 -2.83 -0.40 -0.79
C GLY A 130 -2.22 0.69 0.10
N GLU A 131 -3.02 1.54 0.74
CA GLU A 131 -2.57 2.61 1.65
C GLU A 131 -3.55 2.76 2.82
N ALA A 132 -3.17 3.54 3.83
CA ALA A 132 -4.07 3.83 4.95
C ALA A 132 -5.31 4.61 4.47
N LEU A 133 -6.49 4.02 4.64
CA LEU A 133 -7.77 4.64 4.30
C LEU A 133 -8.10 5.72 5.33
N GLN A 134 -8.41 6.92 4.87
CA GLN A 134 -8.80 8.04 5.73
C GLN A 134 -10.33 8.13 5.85
N ALA A 135 -10.82 8.26 7.08
CA ALA A 135 -12.25 8.30 7.37
C ALA A 135 -12.98 9.46 6.67
N ARG A 136 -12.35 10.63 6.57
CA ARG A 136 -12.93 11.79 5.87
C ARG A 136 -13.30 11.47 4.42
N GLN A 137 -12.40 10.85 3.66
CA GLN A 137 -12.65 10.49 2.26
C GLN A 137 -13.67 9.37 2.14
N LEU A 138 -13.61 8.40 3.04
CA LEU A 138 -14.61 7.34 3.14
C LEU A 138 -16.01 7.93 3.39
N ASN A 139 -16.15 8.89 4.30
CA ASN A 139 -17.43 9.53 4.62
C ASN A 139 -18.02 10.31 3.43
N LEU A 140 -17.16 10.93 2.59
CA LEU A 140 -17.62 11.56 1.35
C LEU A 140 -18.23 10.56 0.37
N TRP A 141 -17.60 9.41 0.18
CA TRP A 141 -18.11 8.34 -0.66
C TRP A 141 -19.39 7.72 -0.10
N ARG A 142 -19.41 7.40 1.21
CA ARG A 142 -20.61 6.84 1.85
C ARG A 142 -21.81 7.76 1.79
N LYS A 143 -21.59 9.06 1.94
CA LYS A 143 -22.65 10.06 1.76
C LYS A 143 -23.18 10.11 0.32
N ALA A 144 -22.31 9.93 -0.67
CA ALA A 144 -22.68 9.90 -2.08
C ALA A 144 -23.35 8.60 -2.51
N LEU A 145 -22.95 7.48 -1.89
CA LEU A 145 -23.41 6.13 -2.22
C LEU A 145 -23.85 5.39 -0.94
N PRO A 146 -24.98 5.77 -0.33
CA PRO A 146 -25.42 5.19 0.96
C PRO A 146 -25.78 3.71 0.89
N GLU A 147 -26.10 3.19 -0.30
CA GLU A 147 -26.45 1.79 -0.53
C GLU A 147 -25.26 0.92 -0.93
N ALA A 148 -24.06 1.53 -1.09
CA ALA A 148 -22.88 0.77 -1.48
C ALA A 148 -22.20 0.13 -0.27
N GLU A 149 -21.65 -1.05 -0.49
CA GLU A 149 -20.82 -1.75 0.47
C GLU A 149 -19.36 -1.29 0.32
N PHE A 150 -18.71 -1.05 1.45
CA PHE A 150 -17.31 -0.64 1.51
C PHE A 150 -16.49 -1.64 2.30
N VAL A 151 -15.36 -2.05 1.74
CA VAL A 151 -14.41 -2.94 2.40
C VAL A 151 -13.00 -2.34 2.32
N ASN A 152 -12.36 -2.17 3.47
CA ASN A 152 -10.93 -1.83 3.53
C ASN A 152 -10.12 -3.11 3.50
N LEU A 153 -9.11 -3.17 2.63
CA LEU A 153 -8.26 -4.33 2.38
C LEU A 153 -6.80 -3.98 2.69
N TYR A 154 -6.07 -4.92 3.26
CA TYR A 154 -4.66 -4.76 3.58
C TYR A 154 -3.87 -6.00 3.23
N GLY A 155 -2.75 -5.80 2.56
CA GLY A 155 -1.71 -6.80 2.32
C GLY A 155 -0.55 -6.22 1.53
N PRO A 156 0.67 -6.73 1.75
CA PRO A 156 1.80 -6.53 0.84
C PRO A 156 1.78 -7.60 -0.26
N THR A 157 2.45 -7.34 -1.36
CA THR A 157 2.55 -8.27 -2.51
C THR A 157 3.10 -9.65 -2.12
N GLU A 158 3.93 -9.71 -1.08
CA GLU A 158 4.52 -10.93 -0.53
C GLU A 158 3.52 -11.91 0.13
N VAL A 159 2.27 -11.48 0.30
CA VAL A 159 1.18 -12.33 0.84
C VAL A 159 0.02 -12.51 -0.15
N THR A 160 0.28 -12.27 -1.43
CA THR A 160 -0.69 -12.40 -2.53
C THR A 160 -1.88 -11.46 -2.35
N VAL A 161 -1.63 -10.18 -2.58
CA VAL A 161 -2.54 -9.04 -2.60
C VAL A 161 -3.03 -8.59 -1.22
N ASP A 162 -3.90 -9.36 -0.55
CA ASP A 162 -4.47 -8.96 0.75
C ASP A 162 -4.40 -10.12 1.75
N CYS A 163 -4.13 -9.81 3.01
CA CYS A 163 -4.14 -10.76 4.13
C CYS A 163 -5.07 -10.35 5.27
N CYS A 164 -5.61 -9.12 5.21
CA CYS A 164 -6.65 -8.66 6.12
C CYS A 164 -7.74 -7.91 5.36
N TYR A 165 -8.94 -7.93 5.92
CA TYR A 165 -10.09 -7.20 5.39
C TYR A 165 -10.97 -6.66 6.51
N PHE A 166 -11.62 -5.53 6.23
CA PHE A 166 -12.53 -4.87 7.14
C PHE A 166 -13.79 -4.38 6.42
N PRO A 167 -14.90 -5.12 6.48
CA PRO A 167 -16.20 -4.63 6.03
C PRO A 167 -16.66 -3.44 6.89
N ILE A 168 -16.99 -2.32 6.23
CA ILE A 168 -17.26 -1.04 6.91
C ILE A 168 -18.75 -0.90 7.19
N HIS A 169 -19.21 -1.41 8.34
CA HIS A 169 -20.61 -1.41 8.73
C HIS A 169 -20.98 -0.31 9.74
N ARG A 170 -20.00 0.45 10.25
CA ARG A 170 -20.20 1.53 11.22
C ARG A 170 -19.78 2.89 10.70
N GLU A 171 -20.20 3.94 11.38
CA GLU A 171 -19.70 5.30 11.14
C GLU A 171 -18.34 5.54 11.79
N PHE A 172 -17.58 6.44 11.21
CA PHE A 172 -16.27 6.87 11.68
C PHE A 172 -16.23 8.38 11.72
N ALA A 173 -15.66 8.96 12.78
CA ALA A 173 -15.32 10.37 12.80
C ALA A 173 -14.21 10.64 11.75
N ASP A 174 -14.17 11.83 11.16
CA ASP A 174 -13.23 12.16 10.07
C ASP A 174 -11.75 11.95 10.42
N THR A 175 -11.40 11.95 11.69
CA THR A 175 -10.04 11.74 12.22
C THR A 175 -9.83 10.34 12.79
N GLU A 176 -10.87 9.50 12.81
CA GLU A 176 -10.77 8.16 13.38
C GLU A 176 -10.02 7.23 12.42
N PRO A 177 -9.05 6.44 12.90
CA PRO A 177 -8.34 5.49 12.05
C PRO A 177 -9.28 4.35 11.63
N ILE A 178 -9.30 4.06 10.33
CA ILE A 178 -10.04 2.91 9.81
C ILE A 178 -9.21 1.64 10.04
N PRO A 179 -9.78 0.59 10.68
CA PRO A 179 -9.09 -0.68 10.84
C PRO A 179 -8.72 -1.34 9.51
N ILE A 180 -7.64 -2.12 9.51
CA ILE A 180 -7.35 -3.10 8.46
C ILE A 180 -8.10 -4.41 8.70
N GLY A 181 -8.74 -4.53 9.86
CA GLY A 181 -9.72 -5.56 10.20
C GLY A 181 -9.13 -6.85 10.75
N VAL A 182 -9.53 -7.97 10.17
CA VAL A 182 -9.17 -9.32 10.60
C VAL A 182 -8.47 -10.07 9.47
N ALA A 183 -7.79 -11.17 9.80
CA ALA A 183 -7.13 -12.00 8.80
C ALA A 183 -8.14 -12.62 7.81
N CYS A 184 -7.73 -12.72 6.55
CA CYS A 184 -8.43 -13.48 5.53
C CYS A 184 -8.43 -14.97 5.87
N GLU A 185 -9.37 -15.75 5.33
CA GLU A 185 -9.36 -17.20 5.48
C GLU A 185 -8.07 -17.81 4.92
N ASN A 186 -7.62 -18.92 5.51
CA ASN A 186 -6.35 -19.58 5.22
C ASN A 186 -5.09 -18.72 5.47
N MET A 187 -5.27 -17.53 6.05
CA MET A 187 -4.19 -16.65 6.51
C MET A 187 -4.26 -16.49 8.02
N GLN A 188 -3.11 -16.39 8.66
CA GLN A 188 -3.01 -15.98 10.05
C GLN A 188 -2.13 -14.76 10.16
N VAL A 189 -2.63 -13.74 10.83
CA VAL A 189 -1.89 -12.52 11.16
C VAL A 189 -1.55 -12.54 12.65
N ILE A 190 -0.28 -12.35 12.95
CA ILE A 190 0.27 -12.34 14.30
C ILE A 190 0.98 -11.00 14.48
N LEU A 191 0.72 -10.32 15.59
CA LEU A 191 1.49 -9.14 15.98
C LEU A 191 2.67 -9.60 16.84
N LEU A 192 3.90 -9.42 16.36
CA LEU A 192 5.11 -9.78 17.12
C LEU A 192 5.81 -8.54 17.66
N ARG A 193 6.17 -8.59 18.94
CA ARG A 193 7.06 -7.63 19.58
C ARG A 193 8.51 -7.77 19.08
N GLU A 194 9.37 -6.85 19.45
CA GLU A 194 10.78 -6.88 19.08
C GLU A 194 11.52 -8.12 19.59
N ASP A 195 11.11 -8.67 20.73
CA ASP A 195 11.65 -9.89 21.31
C ASP A 195 11.15 -11.18 20.63
N GLY A 196 10.30 -11.05 19.60
CA GLY A 196 9.72 -12.18 18.85
C GLY A 196 8.53 -12.85 19.54
N THR A 197 8.06 -12.33 20.67
CA THR A 197 6.88 -12.86 21.35
C THR A 197 5.60 -12.16 20.85
N PRO A 198 4.43 -12.81 20.89
CA PRO A 198 3.16 -12.18 20.50
C PRO A 198 2.83 -10.95 21.37
N ALA A 199 2.39 -9.87 20.71
CA ALA A 199 1.83 -8.72 21.38
C ALA A 199 0.45 -9.05 21.97
N ARG A 200 0.10 -8.44 23.09
CA ARG A 200 -1.24 -8.54 23.69
C ARG A 200 -2.18 -7.53 23.03
N PRO A 201 -3.50 -7.73 23.10
CA PRO A 201 -4.45 -6.70 22.68
C PRO A 201 -4.11 -5.34 23.29
N GLY A 202 -4.08 -4.29 22.47
CA GLY A 202 -3.67 -2.94 22.86
C GLY A 202 -2.16 -2.66 22.79
N GLU A 203 -1.30 -3.67 22.69
CA GLU A 203 0.14 -3.50 22.50
C GLU A 203 0.51 -3.42 21.02
N PRO A 204 1.47 -2.54 20.63
CA PRO A 204 1.97 -2.51 19.26
C PRO A 204 2.85 -3.73 18.95
N GLY A 205 2.69 -4.28 17.75
CA GLY A 205 3.53 -5.36 17.25
C GLY A 205 3.69 -5.28 15.74
N GLU A 206 4.75 -5.91 15.23
CA GLU A 206 4.96 -6.06 13.80
C GLU A 206 3.96 -7.07 13.24
N ILE A 207 3.27 -6.68 12.16
CA ILE A 207 2.39 -7.59 11.42
C ILE A 207 3.26 -8.69 10.79
N CYS A 208 3.05 -9.92 11.22
CA CYS A 208 3.66 -11.11 10.65
C CYS A 208 2.55 -12.01 10.10
N VAL A 209 2.72 -12.51 8.89
CA VAL A 209 1.67 -13.24 8.17
C VAL A 209 2.16 -14.64 7.82
N ARG A 210 1.32 -15.63 8.04
CA ARG A 210 1.53 -17.00 7.56
C ARG A 210 0.26 -17.55 6.92
N GLY A 211 0.39 -18.53 6.06
CA GLY A 211 -0.73 -19.16 5.38
C GLY A 211 -0.45 -19.47 3.92
N SER A 212 -1.50 -19.92 3.22
CA SER A 212 -1.45 -20.36 1.82
C SER A 212 -1.16 -19.22 0.83
N GLY A 213 -1.49 -17.97 1.18
CA GLY A 213 -1.22 -16.80 0.35
C GLY A 213 0.23 -16.31 0.38
N LEU A 214 1.14 -16.92 1.15
CA LEU A 214 2.55 -16.51 1.15
C LEU A 214 3.19 -16.70 -0.23
N ALA A 215 3.90 -15.67 -0.70
CA ALA A 215 4.78 -15.79 -1.85
C ALA A 215 5.89 -16.83 -1.60
N GLN A 216 6.44 -17.36 -2.67
CA GLN A 216 7.57 -18.31 -2.59
C GLN A 216 8.85 -17.63 -2.11
N GLY A 217 8.97 -16.33 -2.33
CA GLY A 217 10.10 -15.51 -1.97
C GLY A 217 10.44 -14.51 -3.06
N TYR A 218 11.68 -14.03 -3.05
CA TYR A 218 12.20 -13.08 -4.03
C TYR A 218 12.97 -13.80 -5.15
N TYR A 219 12.67 -13.46 -6.38
CA TYR A 219 13.26 -14.07 -7.57
C TYR A 219 14.78 -13.90 -7.59
N GLY A 220 15.51 -15.01 -7.57
CA GLY A 220 16.97 -15.02 -7.62
C GLY A 220 17.69 -14.53 -6.35
N ASP A 221 16.97 -14.23 -5.26
CA ASP A 221 17.55 -13.67 -4.03
C ASP A 221 17.16 -14.53 -2.81
N TRP A 222 17.95 -15.57 -2.57
CA TRP A 222 17.70 -16.54 -1.50
C TRP A 222 17.96 -15.96 -0.11
N ASP A 223 18.98 -15.11 0.04
CA ASP A 223 19.35 -14.52 1.34
C ASP A 223 18.25 -13.53 1.78
N LYS A 224 17.80 -12.67 0.89
CA LYS A 224 16.68 -11.77 1.17
C LYS A 224 15.38 -12.54 1.42
N THR A 225 15.15 -13.64 0.69
CA THR A 225 14.00 -14.52 0.92
C THR A 225 14.04 -15.11 2.33
N ALA A 226 15.18 -15.68 2.76
CA ALA A 226 15.33 -16.25 4.08
C ALA A 226 15.14 -15.22 5.21
N ALA A 227 15.60 -13.99 5.00
CA ALA A 227 15.44 -12.90 5.96
C ALA A 227 13.98 -12.42 6.08
N ALA A 228 13.26 -12.32 4.95
CA ALA A 228 11.88 -11.81 4.92
C ALA A 228 10.84 -12.87 5.29
N PHE A 229 11.14 -14.17 5.01
CA PHE A 229 10.26 -15.30 5.25
C PHE A 229 10.89 -16.29 6.25
N PRO A 230 11.22 -15.86 7.48
CA PRO A 230 11.82 -16.73 8.48
C PRO A 230 10.85 -17.79 8.96
N GLN A 231 11.39 -18.79 9.69
CA GLN A 231 10.61 -19.75 10.46
C GLN A 231 9.74 -19.01 11.49
N SER A 232 8.47 -19.40 11.60
CA SER A 232 7.55 -18.88 12.61
C SER A 232 8.03 -19.26 14.03
N PRO A 233 8.12 -18.30 14.97
CA PRO A 233 8.46 -18.61 16.35
C PRO A 233 7.36 -19.39 17.08
N MET A 234 6.15 -19.39 16.51
CA MET A 234 5.00 -20.12 17.07
C MET A 234 5.09 -21.63 16.84
N ASN A 235 5.94 -22.06 15.93
CA ASN A 235 6.04 -23.45 15.55
C ASN A 235 7.48 -23.86 15.22
N PRO A 236 8.22 -24.44 16.18
CA PRO A 236 9.59 -24.88 15.96
C PRO A 236 9.71 -26.31 15.39
N TRP A 237 8.61 -27.04 15.22
CA TRP A 237 8.63 -28.50 15.02
C TRP A 237 8.58 -28.93 13.54
N TYR A 238 8.10 -28.07 12.64
CA TYR A 238 8.06 -28.30 11.20
C TYR A 238 8.25 -26.98 10.44
N SER A 239 8.50 -27.06 9.12
CA SER A 239 8.68 -25.87 8.30
C SER A 239 7.37 -25.05 8.25
N ASP A 240 7.36 -23.91 8.90
CA ASP A 240 6.24 -22.99 9.01
C ASP A 240 6.78 -21.57 8.80
N ARG A 241 6.81 -21.14 7.54
CA ARG A 241 7.33 -19.82 7.20
C ARG A 241 6.28 -18.75 7.50
N MET A 242 6.75 -17.59 7.91
CA MET A 242 5.93 -16.38 8.02
C MET A 242 6.60 -15.23 7.27
N TYR A 243 5.82 -14.31 6.74
CA TYR A 243 6.34 -13.07 6.17
C TYR A 243 6.33 -11.96 7.22
N ARG A 244 7.46 -11.27 7.39
CA ARG A 244 7.59 -10.09 8.25
C ARG A 244 7.37 -8.84 7.41
N THR A 245 6.26 -8.13 7.65
CA THR A 245 5.85 -7.03 6.79
C THR A 245 6.62 -5.73 7.01
N GLY A 246 7.21 -5.55 8.19
CA GLY A 246 7.75 -4.27 8.64
C GLY A 246 6.67 -3.25 9.05
N ASP A 247 5.40 -3.59 8.93
CA ASP A 247 4.26 -2.77 9.36
C ASP A 247 3.94 -3.01 10.84
N ILE A 248 3.66 -1.95 11.58
CA ILE A 248 3.26 -2.01 12.99
C ILE A 248 1.76 -1.78 13.11
N ALA A 249 1.08 -2.64 13.83
CA ALA A 249 -0.33 -2.52 14.15
C ALA A 249 -0.60 -2.74 15.64
N VAL A 250 -1.83 -2.45 16.03
CA VAL A 250 -2.39 -2.73 17.36
C VAL A 250 -3.73 -3.42 17.16
N GLU A 251 -4.00 -4.45 17.94
CA GLU A 251 -5.33 -5.02 18.04
C GLU A 251 -6.16 -4.18 19.01
N ASN A 252 -7.32 -3.66 18.54
CA ASN A 252 -8.21 -2.87 19.37
C ASN A 252 -9.13 -3.78 20.23
N GLU A 253 -9.96 -3.17 21.08
CA GLU A 253 -10.91 -3.86 21.98
C GLU A 253 -11.96 -4.72 21.25
N ARG A 254 -12.11 -4.53 19.93
CA ARG A 254 -13.04 -5.30 19.08
C ARG A 254 -12.36 -6.45 18.35
N GLY A 255 -11.08 -6.70 18.61
CA GLY A 255 -10.28 -7.69 17.89
C GLY A 255 -9.91 -7.27 16.46
N GLU A 256 -10.04 -5.97 16.11
CA GLU A 256 -9.72 -5.44 14.82
C GLU A 256 -8.28 -4.90 14.81
N LEU A 257 -7.51 -5.23 13.79
CA LEU A 257 -6.16 -4.68 13.61
C LEU A 257 -6.25 -3.24 13.09
N VAL A 258 -5.50 -2.35 13.73
CA VAL A 258 -5.38 -0.94 13.36
C VAL A 258 -3.91 -0.65 13.02
N PHE A 259 -3.64 -0.32 11.77
CA PHE A 259 -2.29 0.09 11.31
C PHE A 259 -1.81 1.34 12.06
N ARG A 260 -0.54 1.39 12.41
CA ARG A 260 0.08 2.53 13.14
C ARG A 260 1.21 3.18 12.35
N SER A 261 2.19 2.42 11.94
CA SER A 261 3.41 2.93 11.30
C SER A 261 4.18 1.83 10.58
N ARG A 262 5.31 2.18 9.99
CA ARG A 262 6.31 1.23 9.50
C ARG A 262 7.57 1.28 10.35
N LYS A 263 8.25 0.14 10.45
CA LYS A 263 9.58 0.01 11.08
C LYS A 263 10.70 0.64 10.24
N ASP A 264 10.55 0.59 8.93
CA ASP A 264 11.51 1.01 7.92
C ASP A 264 11.13 2.33 7.26
N GLY A 265 11.95 2.78 6.34
CA GLY A 265 11.71 3.99 5.54
C GLY A 265 10.80 3.79 4.34
N GLN A 266 10.14 2.64 4.23
CA GLN A 266 9.24 2.37 3.13
C GLN A 266 7.95 3.17 3.26
N ILE A 267 7.48 3.70 2.15
CA ILE A 267 6.24 4.47 2.06
C ILE A 267 5.33 3.90 0.97
N LYS A 268 4.07 4.29 1.05
CA LYS A 268 3.11 4.14 -0.05
C LYS A 268 2.73 5.54 -0.50
N HIS A 269 2.98 5.88 -1.77
CA HIS A 269 2.77 7.20 -2.34
C HIS A 269 2.18 7.08 -3.74
N ALA A 270 1.05 7.73 -3.97
CA ALA A 270 0.31 7.69 -5.24
C ALA A 270 0.04 6.26 -5.75
N GLY A 271 -0.22 5.30 -4.86
CA GLY A 271 -0.45 3.89 -5.18
C GLY A 271 0.82 3.05 -5.34
N TYR A 272 2.00 3.66 -5.28
CA TYR A 272 3.28 2.95 -5.40
C TYR A 272 3.89 2.65 -4.04
N ARG A 273 4.49 1.48 -3.91
CA ARG A 273 5.35 1.12 -2.78
C ARG A 273 6.76 1.62 -3.07
N ILE A 274 7.28 2.52 -2.25
CA ILE A 274 8.54 3.22 -2.46
C ILE A 274 9.43 3.04 -1.23
N GLU A 275 10.67 2.62 -1.45
CA GLU A 275 11.72 2.68 -0.44
C GLU A 275 12.37 4.06 -0.49
N LEU A 276 12.26 4.86 0.59
CA LEU A 276 12.94 6.16 0.64
C LEU A 276 14.45 6.01 0.48
N GLY A 277 15.02 4.89 0.95
CA GLY A 277 16.43 4.56 0.77
C GLY A 277 16.86 4.43 -0.70
N GLU A 278 15.97 4.03 -1.61
CA GLU A 278 16.27 3.98 -3.05
C GLU A 278 16.45 5.40 -3.62
N ILE A 279 15.60 6.33 -3.20
CA ILE A 279 15.74 7.75 -3.57
C ILE A 279 17.04 8.32 -2.97
N GLU A 280 17.34 8.00 -1.70
CA GLU A 280 18.56 8.43 -1.01
C GLU A 280 19.82 7.88 -1.70
N THR A 281 19.77 6.65 -2.18
CA THR A 281 20.89 6.04 -2.97
C THR A 281 21.07 6.78 -4.29
N ALA A 282 20.00 7.09 -5.01
CA ALA A 282 20.07 7.86 -6.25
C ALA A 282 20.65 9.27 -6.00
N LEU A 283 20.24 9.93 -4.91
CA LEU A 283 20.80 11.22 -4.50
C LEU A 283 22.29 11.12 -4.21
N SER A 284 22.73 10.08 -3.50
CA SER A 284 24.13 9.85 -3.14
C SER A 284 25.01 9.50 -4.34
N SER A 285 24.44 9.10 -5.48
CA SER A 285 25.19 8.85 -6.72
C SER A 285 25.61 10.14 -7.45
N LEU A 286 25.05 11.28 -7.07
CA LEU A 286 25.37 12.58 -7.66
C LEU A 286 26.55 13.20 -6.92
N SER A 287 27.64 13.51 -7.64
CA SER A 287 28.89 14.00 -7.06
C SER A 287 28.77 15.30 -6.28
N GLU A 288 27.81 16.16 -6.63
CA GLU A 288 27.55 17.44 -6.00
C GLU A 288 26.70 17.37 -4.74
N ILE A 289 26.18 16.16 -4.41
CA ILE A 289 25.41 15.89 -3.20
C ILE A 289 26.34 15.24 -2.17
N GLN A 290 26.54 15.92 -1.04
CA GLN A 290 27.37 15.42 0.05
C GLN A 290 26.58 14.46 0.96
N GLU A 291 25.36 14.85 1.30
CA GLU A 291 24.45 14.09 2.14
C GLU A 291 23.00 14.35 1.74
N ALA A 292 22.16 13.34 1.81
CA ALA A 292 20.75 13.49 1.54
C ALA A 292 19.92 12.49 2.35
N ILE A 293 18.69 12.88 2.68
CA ILE A 293 17.70 12.04 3.31
C ILE A 293 16.31 12.39 2.77
N CYS A 294 15.43 11.40 2.72
CA CYS A 294 14.05 11.60 2.33
C CYS A 294 13.11 11.39 3.51
N LEU A 295 12.11 12.27 3.62
CA LEU A 295 11.01 12.17 4.57
C LEU A 295 9.70 12.04 3.78
N PHE A 296 8.68 11.46 4.39
CA PHE A 296 7.35 11.38 3.80
C PHE A 296 6.33 12.08 4.70
N ASP A 297 5.54 12.97 4.14
CA ASP A 297 4.41 13.61 4.81
C ASP A 297 3.10 12.93 4.37
N PRO A 298 2.54 12.02 5.18
CA PRO A 298 1.33 11.30 4.81
C PRO A 298 0.09 12.21 4.80
N GLY A 299 0.08 13.31 5.55
CA GLY A 299 -1.04 14.25 5.59
C GLY A 299 -1.19 15.06 4.28
N ARG A 300 -0.07 15.29 3.60
CA ARG A 300 0.00 16.02 2.33
C ARG A 300 0.32 15.10 1.14
N ASP A 301 0.57 13.84 1.39
CA ASP A 301 1.05 12.85 0.40
C ASP A 301 2.29 13.37 -0.37
N LYS A 302 3.35 13.77 0.37
CA LYS A 302 4.54 14.40 -0.19
C LYS A 302 5.83 13.72 0.26
N ILE A 303 6.71 13.45 -0.72
CA ILE A 303 8.11 13.08 -0.47
C ILE A 303 8.94 14.36 -0.38
N ILE A 304 9.67 14.53 0.73
CA ILE A 304 10.53 15.66 1.02
C ILE A 304 11.98 15.19 0.96
N CYS A 305 12.79 15.73 0.07
CA CYS A 305 14.22 15.54 0.03
C CYS A 305 14.89 16.68 0.81
N VAL A 306 15.69 16.35 1.84
CA VAL A 306 16.54 17.28 2.57
C VAL A 306 17.99 16.91 2.25
N TYR A 307 18.79 17.83 1.75
CA TYR A 307 20.13 17.53 1.28
C TYR A 307 21.14 18.65 1.58
N ALA A 308 22.41 18.27 1.67
CA ALA A 308 23.55 19.16 1.71
C ALA A 308 24.42 18.91 0.46
N GLY A 309 24.86 19.97 -0.20
CA GLY A 309 25.64 19.90 -1.42
C GLY A 309 25.60 21.22 -2.20
N GLU A 310 26.30 21.26 -3.34
CA GLU A 310 26.45 22.48 -4.15
C GLU A 310 25.35 22.64 -5.21
N MET A 311 24.61 21.55 -5.52
CA MET A 311 23.56 21.56 -6.55
C MET A 311 22.30 22.28 -6.07
N ASP A 312 21.77 23.20 -6.86
CA ASP A 312 20.49 23.83 -6.57
C ASP A 312 19.31 22.86 -6.77
N SER A 313 18.17 23.14 -6.12
CA SER A 313 17.00 22.26 -6.12
C SER A 313 16.39 21.99 -7.50
N LYS A 314 16.49 22.93 -8.44
CA LYS A 314 15.93 22.76 -9.80
C LYS A 314 16.81 21.81 -10.61
N THR A 315 18.11 22.00 -10.56
CA THR A 315 19.11 21.14 -11.21
C THR A 315 19.02 19.73 -10.63
N LEU A 316 18.93 19.58 -9.31
CA LEU A 316 18.77 18.30 -8.64
C LEU A 316 17.50 17.56 -9.11
N ALA A 317 16.37 18.26 -9.20
CA ALA A 317 15.11 17.67 -9.68
C ALA A 317 15.21 17.20 -11.14
N VAL A 318 15.97 17.89 -11.98
CA VAL A 318 16.22 17.48 -13.38
C VAL A 318 17.13 16.25 -13.43
N SER A 319 18.22 16.24 -12.67
CA SER A 319 19.16 15.10 -12.62
C SER A 319 18.48 13.82 -12.16
N LEU A 320 17.64 13.89 -11.12
CA LEU A 320 16.90 12.73 -10.63
C LEU A 320 15.90 12.16 -11.64
N ARG A 321 15.35 12.96 -12.55
CA ARG A 321 14.46 12.45 -13.62
C ARG A 321 15.16 11.51 -14.61
N GLY A 322 16.47 11.60 -14.70
CA GLY A 322 17.28 10.67 -15.52
C GLY A 322 17.60 9.35 -14.81
N ILE A 323 17.40 9.29 -13.49
CA ILE A 323 17.81 8.15 -12.65
C ILE A 323 16.60 7.40 -12.08
N LEU A 324 15.57 8.14 -11.60
CA LEU A 324 14.43 7.59 -10.92
C LEU A 324 13.15 7.62 -11.76
N PRO A 325 12.26 6.64 -11.61
CA PRO A 325 10.91 6.70 -12.13
C PRO A 325 10.15 7.92 -11.59
N ARG A 326 9.25 8.46 -12.41
CA ARG A 326 8.54 9.71 -12.09
C ARG A 326 7.79 9.70 -10.75
N TYR A 327 7.24 8.55 -10.35
CA TYR A 327 6.49 8.40 -9.10
C TYR A 327 7.37 8.42 -7.84
N MET A 328 8.69 8.24 -7.97
CA MET A 328 9.66 8.29 -6.87
C MET A 328 10.30 9.68 -6.69
N LEU A 329 10.05 10.60 -7.61
CA LEU A 329 10.66 11.93 -7.54
C LEU A 329 10.14 12.72 -6.33
N PRO A 330 11.03 13.29 -5.48
CA PRO A 330 10.60 14.13 -4.37
C PRO A 330 9.71 15.30 -4.85
N ASN A 331 8.71 15.61 -4.06
CA ASN A 331 7.79 16.73 -4.30
C ASN A 331 8.37 18.07 -3.80
N ILE A 332 9.20 17.99 -2.74
CA ILE A 332 9.79 19.13 -2.06
C ILE A 332 11.29 18.88 -1.93
N TYR A 333 12.11 19.86 -2.27
CA TYR A 333 13.56 19.84 -2.14
C TYR A 333 13.99 20.94 -1.16
N ARG A 334 14.76 20.58 -0.13
CA ARG A 334 15.26 21.48 0.90
C ARG A 334 16.77 21.37 1.00
N GLN A 335 17.47 22.37 0.49
CA GLN A 335 18.92 22.49 0.63
C GLN A 335 19.27 23.05 1.99
N LYS A 336 20.24 22.44 2.66
CA LYS A 336 20.85 22.91 3.91
C LYS A 336 22.35 23.00 3.75
N GLN A 337 23.00 23.83 4.55
CA GLN A 337 24.47 23.88 4.58
C GLN A 337 25.06 22.58 5.13
N GLN A 338 24.40 22.00 6.14
CA GLN A 338 24.79 20.74 6.78
C GLN A 338 23.57 20.05 7.35
N LEU A 339 23.53 18.71 7.32
CA LEU A 339 22.46 17.93 7.96
C LEU A 339 22.81 17.65 9.44
N PRO A 340 21.81 17.59 10.33
CA PRO A 340 22.02 17.19 11.71
C PRO A 340 22.37 15.70 11.80
N HIS A 341 23.29 15.37 12.72
CA HIS A 341 23.70 13.99 12.99
C HIS A 341 23.37 13.59 14.44
N ASN A 342 23.00 12.34 14.62
CA ASN A 342 22.80 11.77 15.95
C ASN A 342 24.13 11.40 16.61
N ALA A 343 24.09 10.94 17.87
CA ALA A 343 25.28 10.58 18.64
C ALA A 343 26.12 9.46 18.00
N ASN A 344 25.58 8.71 17.05
CA ASN A 344 26.26 7.64 16.33
C ASN A 344 26.83 8.11 14.97
N GLY A 345 26.81 9.41 14.68
CA GLY A 345 27.32 9.98 13.42
C GLY A 345 26.42 9.75 12.20
N LYS A 346 25.20 9.27 12.38
CA LYS A 346 24.21 9.11 11.30
C LYS A 346 23.31 10.33 11.21
N ILE A 347 22.83 10.69 10.02
CA ILE A 347 21.87 11.79 9.84
C ILE A 347 20.67 11.58 10.78
N ASP A 348 20.35 12.61 11.55
CA ASP A 348 19.24 12.60 12.51
C ASP A 348 17.90 12.86 11.79
N ARG A 349 17.33 11.78 11.25
CA ARG A 349 16.02 11.79 10.59
C ARG A 349 14.92 12.33 11.48
N LYS A 350 14.99 12.06 12.81
CA LYS A 350 13.98 12.52 13.79
C LYS A 350 14.02 14.03 13.96
N ALA A 351 15.22 14.61 14.10
CA ALA A 351 15.39 16.06 14.20
C ALA A 351 14.87 16.77 12.94
N LEU A 352 15.21 16.26 11.75
CA LEU A 352 14.73 16.81 10.46
C LEU A 352 13.21 16.69 10.32
N ARG A 353 12.61 15.61 10.83
CA ARG A 353 11.17 15.44 10.85
C ARG A 353 10.49 16.45 11.77
N GLN A 354 11.00 16.63 12.98
CA GLN A 354 10.46 17.60 13.93
C GLN A 354 10.54 19.04 13.39
N GLU A 355 11.64 19.39 12.73
CA GLU A 355 11.79 20.70 12.06
C GLU A 355 10.74 20.89 10.96
N TYR A 356 10.56 19.88 10.10
CA TYR A 356 9.55 19.94 9.05
C TYR A 356 8.14 20.09 9.61
N ASP A 357 7.81 19.31 10.65
CA ASP A 357 6.49 19.33 11.27
C ASP A 357 6.21 20.67 11.99
N ALA A 358 7.21 21.25 12.65
CA ALA A 358 7.09 22.55 13.33
C ALA A 358 6.78 23.69 12.34
N GLU A 359 7.37 23.67 11.14
CA GLU A 359 7.10 24.67 10.10
C GLU A 359 5.70 24.52 9.47
N HIS A 360 5.08 23.34 9.56
CA HIS A 360 3.85 23.03 8.83
C HIS A 360 2.62 22.75 9.71
N ASN A 361 2.79 22.57 11.03
CA ASN A 361 1.69 22.40 12.00
C ASN A 361 1.25 23.72 12.64
N GLY A 362 1.78 24.84 12.19
CA GLY A 362 1.43 26.21 12.61
C GLY A 362 0.47 26.95 11.67
N LEU A 363 -0.15 26.26 10.71
CA LEU A 363 -1.12 26.83 9.77
C LEU A 363 -2.47 26.12 9.85
#